data_3aaf69fbd82249b2dfaa99e10501579e
#
_entry.id   3aaf69fbd82249b2dfaa99e10501579e
#
_cell.length_a   1.000
_cell.length_b   1.000
_cell.length_c   1.000
_cell.angle_alpha   90.00
_cell.angle_beta   90.00
_cell.angle_gamma   90.00
#
_symmetry.space_group_name_H-M   'P 1'
#
loop_
_entity.id
_entity.type
_entity.pdbx_description
1 polymer ?
#
loop_
_entity_poly.entity_id
_entity_poly.type
_entity_poly.pdbx_seq_one_letter_code
_entity_poly.pdbx_strand_id
1 'polypeptide(L)'
;MTSARGSRLLHEVAVRIIVRYLQSAGYPDAAASTDAINGAQCVDLAYSRDGARRRVTVKADSYAGVDPQKIARREMAFYRPSTGMYGLESLADTFSRQPGWVQRSQADELFYYRLAIAQTEDEVAALMDEPDDVFFAEIAVERDDLRVIPMRPLQQWFAAAGERYAPRPVLTEGRSAWYRIVPEADLEAGVAGVQRVGSIFAHVRA
;
A
#
# COMPACT_ATOMS: atom_id res chain seq x y z
N MET A 1 -1.61 12.31 -12.14
CA MET A 1 -1.00 10.95 -12.03
C MET A 1 0.20 11.10 -11.11
N THR A 2 0.37 10.22 -10.14
CA THR A 2 1.57 10.18 -9.32
C THR A 2 2.74 9.71 -10.18
N SER A 3 3.92 10.33 -10.06
CA SER A 3 5.13 9.92 -10.77
C SER A 3 5.57 8.53 -10.31
N ALA A 4 6.44 7.86 -11.07
CA ALA A 4 7.03 6.59 -10.60
C ALA A 4 7.88 6.80 -9.33
N ARG A 5 8.60 7.95 -9.25
CA ARG A 5 9.30 8.37 -8.03
C ARG A 5 8.31 8.52 -6.87
N GLY A 6 7.21 9.24 -7.09
CA GLY A 6 6.20 9.45 -6.07
C GLY A 6 5.51 8.15 -5.60
N SER A 7 5.25 7.22 -6.54
CA SER A 7 4.67 5.92 -6.15
C SER A 7 5.62 5.11 -5.26
N ARG A 8 6.93 5.11 -5.55
CA ARG A 8 7.94 4.46 -4.73
C ARG A 8 8.06 5.15 -3.37
N LEU A 9 8.14 6.47 -3.34
CA LEU A 9 8.22 7.25 -2.10
C LEU A 9 7.01 7.01 -1.19
N LEU A 10 5.79 7.01 -1.74
CA LEU A 10 4.58 6.71 -0.97
C LEU A 10 4.63 5.29 -0.37
N HIS A 11 5.14 4.32 -1.13
CA HIS A 11 5.34 2.95 -0.66
C HIS A 11 6.34 2.88 0.51
N GLU A 12 7.49 3.55 0.39
CA GLU A 12 8.51 3.61 1.44
C GLU A 12 7.97 4.24 2.72
N VAL A 13 7.24 5.36 2.61
CA VAL A 13 6.52 5.99 3.74
C VAL A 13 5.55 5.01 4.40
N ALA A 14 4.75 4.32 3.60
CA ALA A 14 3.77 3.36 4.10
C ALA A 14 4.44 2.21 4.87
N VAL A 15 5.51 1.64 4.33
CA VAL A 15 6.29 0.57 4.99
C VAL A 15 6.84 1.07 6.32
N ARG A 16 7.44 2.28 6.36
CA ARG A 16 8.00 2.89 7.58
C ARG A 16 6.94 3.06 8.67
N ILE A 17 5.76 3.58 8.32
CA ILE A 17 4.64 3.76 9.24
C ILE A 17 4.13 2.41 9.75
N ILE A 18 3.92 1.44 8.86
CA ILE A 18 3.41 0.11 9.23
C ILE A 18 4.38 -0.64 10.14
N VAL A 19 5.68 -0.59 9.86
CA VAL A 19 6.70 -1.21 10.72
C VAL A 19 6.64 -0.63 12.13
N ARG A 20 6.62 0.71 12.24
CA ARG A 20 6.52 1.38 13.55
C ARG A 20 5.22 1.05 14.28
N TYR A 21 4.10 0.99 13.55
CA TYR A 21 2.80 0.58 14.11
C TYR A 21 2.87 -0.86 14.66
N LEU A 22 3.39 -1.80 13.90
CA LEU A 22 3.52 -3.19 14.34
C LEU A 22 4.40 -3.29 15.59
N GLN A 23 5.53 -2.57 15.63
CA GLN A 23 6.41 -2.55 16.80
C GLN A 23 5.67 -2.00 18.05
N SER A 24 4.91 -0.92 17.90
CA SER A 24 4.11 -0.36 18.99
C SER A 24 2.94 -1.26 19.41
N ALA A 25 2.41 -2.06 18.48
CA ALA A 25 1.35 -3.04 18.71
C ALA A 25 1.83 -4.37 19.34
N GLY A 26 3.11 -4.47 19.72
CA GLY A 26 3.65 -5.64 20.41
C GLY A 26 4.36 -6.65 19.50
N TYR A 27 4.73 -6.26 18.28
CA TYR A 27 5.52 -7.07 17.35
C TYR A 27 6.92 -6.45 17.15
N PRO A 28 7.82 -6.52 18.16
CA PRO A 28 9.09 -5.78 18.14
C PRO A 28 10.06 -6.22 17.06
N ASP A 29 9.86 -7.40 16.47
CA ASP A 29 10.66 -7.95 15.37
C ASP A 29 10.15 -7.54 13.97
N ALA A 30 9.11 -6.68 13.92
CA ALA A 30 8.63 -6.15 12.65
C ALA A 30 9.73 -5.33 11.96
N ALA A 31 10.03 -5.68 10.73
CA ALA A 31 11.08 -5.04 9.96
C ALA A 31 10.76 -5.05 8.47
N ALA A 32 11.20 -3.99 7.77
CA ALA A 32 11.17 -3.93 6.32
C ALA A 32 12.07 -4.99 5.72
N SER A 33 11.67 -5.54 4.58
CA SER A 33 12.45 -6.51 3.84
C SER A 33 13.32 -5.81 2.80
N THR A 34 14.63 -6.04 2.87
CA THR A 34 15.63 -5.36 2.00
C THR A 34 16.30 -6.33 1.02
N ASP A 35 16.03 -7.63 1.13
CA ASP A 35 16.69 -8.61 0.27
C ASP A 35 15.99 -8.77 -1.10
N ALA A 36 16.79 -9.11 -2.12
CA ALA A 36 16.32 -9.28 -3.50
C ALA A 36 15.35 -10.46 -3.66
N ILE A 37 15.44 -11.48 -2.81
CA ILE A 37 14.55 -12.65 -2.84
C ILE A 37 13.14 -12.24 -2.43
N ASN A 38 13.02 -11.50 -1.32
CA ASN A 38 11.74 -10.98 -0.88
C ASN A 38 11.15 -9.99 -1.89
N GLY A 39 11.96 -9.14 -2.51
CA GLY A 39 11.53 -8.26 -3.60
C GLY A 39 10.96 -9.03 -4.79
N ALA A 40 11.59 -10.11 -5.22
CA ALA A 40 11.08 -10.98 -6.28
C ALA A 40 9.77 -11.69 -5.89
N GLN A 41 9.57 -11.97 -4.60
CA GLN A 41 8.37 -12.58 -4.02
C GLN A 41 7.29 -11.55 -3.65
N CYS A 42 7.52 -10.27 -3.90
CA CYS A 42 6.65 -9.16 -3.49
C CYS A 42 6.39 -9.15 -1.98
N VAL A 43 7.44 -9.33 -1.17
CA VAL A 43 7.40 -9.23 0.29
C VAL A 43 8.11 -7.96 0.71
N ASP A 44 7.39 -7.03 1.33
CA ASP A 44 7.89 -5.70 1.70
C ASP A 44 8.32 -5.60 3.16
N LEU A 45 7.69 -6.38 4.03
CA LEU A 45 8.07 -6.48 5.44
C LEU A 45 7.68 -7.85 6.04
N ALA A 46 8.20 -8.13 7.22
CA ALA A 46 7.81 -9.33 7.96
C ALA A 46 7.81 -9.07 9.47
N TYR A 47 7.00 -9.83 10.21
CA TYR A 47 6.89 -9.80 11.66
C TYR A 47 6.48 -11.18 12.21
N SER A 48 6.62 -11.42 13.52
CA SER A 48 6.19 -12.67 14.13
C SER A 48 4.87 -12.49 14.90
N ARG A 49 3.90 -13.35 14.61
CA ARG A 49 2.62 -13.40 15.31
C ARG A 49 2.32 -14.87 15.69
N ASP A 50 1.98 -15.11 16.96
CA ASP A 50 1.67 -16.45 17.49
C ASP A 50 2.78 -17.49 17.20
N GLY A 51 4.03 -17.06 17.33
CA GLY A 51 5.21 -17.90 17.08
C GLY A 51 5.50 -18.20 15.60
N ALA A 52 4.73 -17.66 14.66
CA ALA A 52 4.92 -17.83 13.23
C ALA A 52 5.37 -16.53 12.55
N ARG A 53 6.37 -16.64 11.65
CA ARG A 53 6.80 -15.52 10.82
C ARG A 53 5.72 -15.20 9.79
N ARG A 54 5.25 -13.96 9.74
CA ARG A 54 4.31 -13.44 8.74
C ARG A 54 5.04 -12.57 7.74
N ARG A 55 4.84 -12.85 6.47
CA ARG A 55 5.37 -12.06 5.35
C ARG A 55 4.26 -11.19 4.80
N VAL A 56 4.54 -9.94 4.54
CA VAL A 56 3.55 -8.94 4.15
C VAL A 56 3.94 -8.26 2.85
N THR A 57 2.98 -8.19 1.93
CA THR A 57 3.01 -7.26 0.81
C THR A 57 2.33 -5.96 1.25
N VAL A 58 2.95 -4.82 1.03
CA VAL A 58 2.35 -3.50 1.28
C VAL A 58 1.90 -2.89 -0.04
N LYS A 59 0.69 -2.37 -0.07
CA LYS A 59 0.20 -1.50 -1.15
C LYS A 59 -0.22 -0.17 -0.58
N ALA A 60 0.51 0.86 -0.97
CA ALA A 60 0.22 2.23 -0.61
C ALA A 60 -0.63 2.91 -1.69
N ASP A 61 -1.64 3.67 -1.26
CA ASP A 61 -2.56 4.37 -2.13
C ASP A 61 -2.83 5.78 -1.56
N SER A 62 -2.75 6.81 -2.42
CA SER A 62 -2.96 8.21 -2.02
C SER A 62 -4.44 8.65 -2.03
N TYR A 63 -5.37 7.74 -2.33
CA TYR A 63 -6.80 8.05 -2.46
C TYR A 63 -7.54 8.01 -1.12
N ALA A 64 -7.14 8.89 -0.19
CA ALA A 64 -7.74 9.03 1.14
C ALA A 64 -8.15 10.47 1.47
N GLY A 65 -7.83 11.46 0.62
CA GLY A 65 -8.09 12.88 0.83
C GLY A 65 -9.58 13.22 0.82
N VAL A 66 -9.98 14.17 1.67
CA VAL A 66 -11.36 14.65 1.79
C VAL A 66 -11.47 16.18 1.66
N ASP A 67 -10.37 16.92 1.76
CA ASP A 67 -10.34 18.37 1.63
C ASP A 67 -10.24 18.79 0.14
N PRO A 68 -11.29 19.40 -0.45
CA PRO A 68 -11.29 19.79 -1.85
C PRO A 68 -10.19 20.80 -2.21
N GLN A 69 -9.80 21.67 -1.27
CA GLN A 69 -8.78 22.67 -1.51
C GLN A 69 -7.41 22.01 -1.67
N LYS A 70 -7.10 21.01 -0.85
CA LYS A 70 -5.86 20.24 -0.95
C LYS A 70 -5.86 19.29 -2.16
N ILE A 71 -6.99 18.69 -2.47
CA ILE A 71 -7.16 17.86 -3.68
C ILE A 71 -6.88 18.68 -4.95
N ALA A 72 -7.26 19.95 -4.97
CA ALA A 72 -7.03 20.83 -6.10
C ALA A 72 -5.55 21.24 -6.28
N ARG A 73 -4.73 21.09 -5.26
CA ARG A 73 -3.29 21.41 -5.30
C ARG A 73 -2.53 20.27 -5.95
N ARG A 74 -2.04 20.51 -7.16
CA ARG A 74 -1.30 19.51 -7.94
C ARG A 74 0.04 19.12 -7.31
N GLU A 75 0.66 20.02 -6.59
CA GLU A 75 1.91 19.80 -5.85
C GLU A 75 1.76 18.80 -4.70
N MET A 76 0.55 18.63 -4.16
CA MET A 76 0.26 17.60 -3.15
C MET A 76 0.00 16.24 -3.82
N ALA A 77 1.09 15.59 -4.28
CA ALA A 77 1.00 14.35 -5.04
C ALA A 77 0.31 13.20 -4.30
N PHE A 78 0.37 13.21 -2.97
CA PHE A 78 -0.15 12.15 -2.10
C PHE A 78 -1.49 12.52 -1.43
N TYR A 79 -2.19 13.53 -1.95
CA TYR A 79 -3.49 13.94 -1.46
C TYR A 79 -4.55 13.85 -2.57
N ARG A 80 -5.11 12.68 -2.76
CA ARG A 80 -6.10 12.39 -3.81
C ARG A 80 -7.48 12.10 -3.21
N PRO A 81 -8.59 12.38 -3.95
CA PRO A 81 -9.93 12.13 -3.43
C PRO A 81 -10.13 10.64 -3.14
N SER A 82 -10.77 10.33 -2.02
CA SER A 82 -11.13 8.95 -1.68
C SER A 82 -12.07 8.36 -2.73
N THR A 83 -11.78 7.17 -3.19
CA THR A 83 -12.54 6.50 -4.27
C THR A 83 -13.36 5.31 -3.77
N GLY A 84 -13.08 4.76 -2.59
CA GLY A 84 -13.68 3.52 -2.11
C GLY A 84 -13.32 2.29 -2.97
N MET A 85 -12.16 2.34 -3.66
CA MET A 85 -11.73 1.30 -4.59
C MET A 85 -10.38 0.71 -4.16
N TYR A 86 -10.13 -0.53 -4.57
CA TYR A 86 -8.80 -1.17 -4.52
C TYR A 86 -8.20 -1.24 -5.93
N GLY A 87 -6.92 -0.91 -6.05
CA GLY A 87 -6.15 -1.13 -7.26
C GLY A 87 -5.37 -2.44 -7.19
N LEU A 88 -5.85 -3.47 -7.88
CA LEU A 88 -5.23 -4.80 -7.91
C LEU A 88 -4.52 -5.01 -9.25
N GLU A 89 -3.20 -5.11 -9.23
CA GLU A 89 -2.40 -5.33 -10.45
C GLU A 89 -2.60 -6.75 -10.96
N SER A 90 -3.18 -6.86 -12.16
CA SER A 90 -3.41 -8.14 -12.85
C SER A 90 -2.26 -8.51 -13.80
N LEU A 91 -1.61 -7.50 -14.41
CA LEU A 91 -0.40 -7.67 -15.20
C LEU A 91 0.61 -6.60 -14.78
N ALA A 92 1.83 -7.02 -14.47
CA ALA A 92 2.93 -6.12 -14.14
C ALA A 92 3.57 -5.51 -15.39
N ASP A 93 3.50 -6.24 -16.51
CA ASP A 93 3.92 -5.78 -17.83
C ASP A 93 3.06 -6.44 -18.89
N THR A 94 2.38 -5.62 -19.69
CA THR A 94 1.49 -6.09 -20.75
C THR A 94 2.24 -6.67 -21.96
N PHE A 95 3.47 -6.23 -22.19
CA PHE A 95 4.28 -6.70 -23.32
C PHE A 95 4.79 -8.12 -23.08
N SER A 96 5.41 -8.36 -21.94
CA SER A 96 5.90 -9.69 -21.55
C SER A 96 4.82 -10.60 -20.97
N ARG A 97 3.60 -10.08 -20.77
CA ARG A 97 2.48 -10.74 -20.08
C ARG A 97 2.85 -11.21 -18.66
N GLN A 98 3.76 -10.48 -18.00
CA GLN A 98 4.15 -10.82 -16.64
C GLN A 98 2.95 -10.66 -15.71
N PRO A 99 2.57 -11.72 -14.95
CA PRO A 99 1.48 -11.62 -13.97
C PRO A 99 1.73 -10.50 -12.96
N GLY A 100 0.65 -9.87 -12.51
CA GLY A 100 0.72 -8.83 -11.49
C GLY A 100 1.07 -9.36 -10.10
N TRP A 101 1.33 -8.43 -9.18
CA TRP A 101 1.72 -8.79 -7.82
C TRP A 101 0.64 -9.63 -7.10
N VAL A 102 -0.64 -9.44 -7.41
CA VAL A 102 -1.71 -10.25 -6.78
C VAL A 102 -1.47 -11.74 -6.98
N GLN A 103 -1.07 -12.16 -8.19
CA GLN A 103 -0.82 -13.57 -8.47
C GLN A 103 0.57 -14.05 -8.06
N ARG A 104 1.58 -13.14 -8.09
CA ARG A 104 2.98 -13.50 -7.82
C ARG A 104 3.37 -13.48 -6.35
N SER A 105 2.67 -12.68 -5.55
CA SER A 105 3.05 -12.50 -4.14
C SER A 105 3.04 -13.82 -3.38
N GLN A 106 4.10 -14.04 -2.63
CA GLN A 106 4.28 -15.16 -1.71
C GLN A 106 4.12 -14.72 -0.25
N ALA A 107 3.57 -13.53 -0.04
CA ALA A 107 3.24 -13.05 1.29
C ALA A 107 2.07 -13.83 1.90
N ASP A 108 1.96 -13.78 3.20
CA ASP A 108 0.83 -14.34 3.95
C ASP A 108 -0.34 -13.35 4.00
N GLU A 109 -0.01 -12.04 4.01
CA GLU A 109 -0.96 -10.94 4.16
C GLU A 109 -0.64 -9.80 3.18
N LEU A 110 -1.68 -9.13 2.71
CA LEU A 110 -1.62 -7.85 2.04
C LEU A 110 -2.04 -6.77 3.04
N PHE A 111 -1.17 -5.79 3.26
CA PHE A 111 -1.50 -4.56 3.96
C PHE A 111 -1.79 -3.49 2.91
N TYR A 112 -3.09 -3.21 2.70
CA TYR A 112 -3.52 -2.16 1.81
C TYR A 112 -3.71 -0.88 2.62
N TYR A 113 -2.81 0.07 2.43
CA TYR A 113 -2.74 1.27 3.24
C TYR A 113 -3.02 2.53 2.41
N ARG A 114 -4.11 3.20 2.72
CA ARG A 114 -4.48 4.47 2.10
C ARG A 114 -3.99 5.61 2.97
N LEU A 115 -3.35 6.60 2.32
CA LEU A 115 -2.73 7.74 2.98
C LEU A 115 -3.12 9.03 2.29
N ALA A 116 -3.44 10.07 3.06
CA ALA A 116 -3.54 11.45 2.58
C ALA A 116 -2.46 12.29 3.29
N ILE A 117 -1.38 12.61 2.57
CA ILE A 117 -0.25 13.38 3.08
C ILE A 117 -0.35 14.81 2.53
N ALA A 118 -0.41 15.81 3.42
CA ALA A 118 -0.59 17.21 3.09
C ALA A 118 0.77 17.94 2.88
N GLN A 119 1.68 17.30 2.15
CA GLN A 119 3.01 17.79 1.80
C GLN A 119 3.31 17.52 0.33
N THR A 120 4.25 18.25 -0.23
CA THR A 120 4.77 18.03 -1.57
C THR A 120 5.64 16.77 -1.65
N GLU A 121 5.87 16.25 -2.85
CA GLU A 121 6.75 15.08 -3.06
C GLU A 121 8.18 15.34 -2.56
N ASP A 122 8.70 16.56 -2.75
CA ASP A 122 10.06 16.91 -2.33
C ASP A 122 10.18 17.08 -0.81
N GLU A 123 9.17 17.64 -0.12
CA GLU A 123 9.13 17.69 1.34
C GLU A 123 9.09 16.29 1.96
N VAL A 124 8.25 15.40 1.41
CA VAL A 124 8.20 14.01 1.88
C VAL A 124 9.53 13.28 1.61
N ALA A 125 10.14 13.51 0.44
CA ALA A 125 11.43 12.90 0.11
C ALA A 125 12.54 13.34 1.08
N ALA A 126 12.58 14.62 1.46
CA ALA A 126 13.54 15.12 2.45
C ALA A 126 13.36 14.46 3.82
N LEU A 127 12.11 14.21 4.24
CA LEU A 127 11.83 13.55 5.52
C LEU A 127 12.24 12.08 5.55
N MET A 128 12.34 11.41 4.40
CA MET A 128 12.74 9.99 4.36
C MET A 128 14.18 9.75 4.81
N ASP A 129 15.04 10.76 4.68
CA ASP A 129 16.44 10.72 5.12
C ASP A 129 16.61 11.06 6.62
N GLU A 130 15.53 11.54 7.28
CA GLU A 130 15.55 11.91 8.69
C GLU A 130 15.35 10.70 9.63
N PRO A 131 15.88 10.77 10.87
CA PRO A 131 15.60 9.78 11.92
C PRO A 131 14.09 9.65 12.21
N ASP A 132 13.69 8.53 12.82
CA ASP A 132 12.28 8.24 13.08
C ASP A 132 11.57 9.31 13.92
N ASP A 133 12.22 9.83 14.94
CA ASP A 133 11.67 10.88 15.81
C ASP A 133 11.32 12.15 15.03
N VAL A 134 12.20 12.57 14.12
CA VAL A 134 11.96 13.73 13.24
C VAL A 134 10.90 13.39 12.18
N PHE A 135 11.05 12.24 11.51
CA PHE A 135 10.10 11.81 10.48
C PHE A 135 8.66 11.75 11.01
N PHE A 136 8.41 11.06 12.14
CA PHE A 136 7.06 10.93 12.70
C PHE A 136 6.51 12.22 13.31
N ALA A 137 7.37 13.15 13.71
CA ALA A 137 6.93 14.48 14.16
C ALA A 137 6.48 15.38 13.00
N GLU A 138 7.18 15.32 11.87
CA GLU A 138 7.05 16.29 10.77
C GLU A 138 6.17 15.81 9.61
N ILE A 139 6.01 14.49 9.40
CA ILE A 139 5.17 13.99 8.31
C ILE A 139 3.69 14.32 8.53
N ALA A 140 3.08 15.01 7.57
CA ALA A 140 1.71 15.52 7.68
C ALA A 140 0.67 14.54 7.11
N VAL A 141 0.54 13.37 7.75
CA VAL A 141 -0.54 12.42 7.43
C VAL A 141 -1.83 12.93 8.08
N GLU A 142 -2.76 13.43 7.28
CA GLU A 142 -4.06 13.93 7.77
C GLU A 142 -5.11 12.83 7.88
N ARG A 143 -5.00 11.84 7.04
CA ARG A 143 -5.92 10.70 7.04
C ARG A 143 -5.20 9.45 6.58
N ASP A 144 -5.50 8.36 7.25
CA ASP A 144 -5.00 7.06 6.88
C ASP A 144 -6.05 5.97 7.17
N ASP A 145 -5.91 4.85 6.48
CA ASP A 145 -6.79 3.70 6.63
C ASP A 145 -6.08 2.42 6.19
N LEU A 146 -5.85 1.52 7.13
CA LEU A 146 -5.22 0.23 6.90
C LEU A 146 -6.25 -0.89 6.81
N ARG A 147 -6.12 -1.71 5.78
CA ARG A 147 -6.80 -2.99 5.62
C ARG A 147 -5.77 -4.12 5.62
N VAL A 148 -6.03 -5.16 6.41
CA VAL A 148 -5.25 -6.40 6.39
C VAL A 148 -6.07 -7.46 5.67
N ILE A 149 -5.53 -7.98 4.58
CA ILE A 149 -6.21 -8.89 3.67
C ILE A 149 -5.39 -10.17 3.57
N PRO A 150 -5.92 -11.35 3.93
CA PRO A 150 -5.20 -12.61 3.77
C PRO A 150 -4.89 -12.86 2.29
N MET A 151 -3.60 -13.08 1.96
CA MET A 151 -3.15 -13.15 0.57
C MET A 151 -3.74 -14.34 -0.18
N ARG A 152 -3.76 -15.53 0.40
CA ARG A 152 -4.29 -16.73 -0.26
C ARG A 152 -5.78 -16.63 -0.58
N PRO A 153 -6.67 -16.21 0.33
CA PRO A 153 -8.06 -15.91 0.00
C PRO A 153 -8.22 -14.83 -1.08
N LEU A 154 -7.42 -13.77 -1.05
CA LEU A 154 -7.42 -12.75 -2.09
C LEU A 154 -7.06 -13.32 -3.46
N GLN A 155 -6.01 -14.12 -3.55
CA GLN A 155 -5.57 -14.76 -4.80
C GLN A 155 -6.65 -15.70 -5.38
N GLN A 156 -7.28 -16.51 -4.53
CA GLN A 156 -8.37 -17.40 -4.93
C GLN A 156 -9.58 -16.62 -5.46
N TRP A 157 -9.99 -15.60 -4.72
CA TRP A 157 -11.08 -14.74 -5.14
C TRP A 157 -10.75 -14.00 -6.44
N PHE A 158 -9.54 -13.45 -6.57
CA PHE A 158 -9.11 -12.71 -7.74
C PHE A 158 -9.06 -13.61 -9.00
N ALA A 159 -8.62 -14.85 -8.87
CA ALA A 159 -8.63 -15.82 -9.97
C ALA A 159 -10.06 -16.14 -10.44
N ALA A 160 -11.03 -16.19 -9.52
CA ALA A 160 -12.42 -16.51 -9.84
C ALA A 160 -13.25 -15.30 -10.32
N ALA A 161 -12.96 -14.12 -9.80
CA ALA A 161 -13.82 -12.94 -9.96
C ALA A 161 -13.10 -11.72 -10.59
N GLY A 162 -11.78 -11.69 -10.63
CA GLY A 162 -11.01 -10.52 -11.05
C GLY A 162 -11.33 -10.04 -12.47
N GLU A 163 -11.67 -10.94 -13.39
CA GLU A 163 -12.00 -10.57 -14.77
C GLU A 163 -13.35 -9.84 -14.93
N ARG A 164 -14.20 -9.85 -13.92
CA ARG A 164 -15.45 -9.07 -13.92
C ARG A 164 -15.20 -7.57 -13.91
N TYR A 165 -14.02 -7.15 -13.45
CA TYR A 165 -13.62 -5.75 -13.35
C TYR A 165 -12.80 -5.34 -14.57
N ALA A 166 -13.19 -4.24 -15.20
CA ALA A 166 -12.50 -3.76 -16.39
C ALA A 166 -11.02 -3.43 -16.11
N PRO A 167 -10.09 -3.84 -16.98
CA PRO A 167 -8.69 -3.51 -16.82
C PRO A 167 -8.47 -2.01 -17.03
N ARG A 168 -7.60 -1.42 -16.22
CA ARG A 168 -7.15 -0.04 -16.32
C ARG A 168 -5.65 -0.03 -16.58
N PRO A 169 -5.20 0.49 -17.74
CA PRO A 169 -3.77 0.61 -18.00
C PRO A 169 -3.16 1.67 -17.10
N VAL A 170 -1.98 1.37 -16.57
CA VAL A 170 -1.12 2.30 -15.84
C VAL A 170 0.23 2.31 -16.53
N LEU A 171 0.61 3.46 -17.06
CA LEU A 171 1.90 3.66 -17.71
C LEU A 171 2.88 4.22 -16.69
N THR A 172 3.98 3.51 -16.46
CA THR A 172 5.09 3.95 -15.61
C THR A 172 6.40 3.65 -16.31
N GLU A 173 7.21 4.68 -16.60
CA GLU A 173 8.61 4.57 -17.07
C GLU A 173 8.88 3.41 -18.06
N GLY A 174 8.14 3.39 -19.18
CA GLY A 174 8.30 2.40 -20.23
C GLY A 174 7.66 1.04 -19.97
N ARG A 175 6.96 0.86 -18.85
CA ARG A 175 6.15 -0.33 -18.58
C ARG A 175 4.67 0.00 -18.61
N SER A 176 3.88 -0.90 -19.16
CA SER A 176 2.42 -0.83 -19.17
C SER A 176 1.89 -1.94 -18.27
N ALA A 177 1.46 -1.58 -17.06
CA ALA A 177 0.80 -2.50 -16.14
C ALA A 177 -0.73 -2.41 -16.29
N TRP A 178 -1.43 -3.47 -15.97
CA TRP A 178 -2.88 -3.48 -15.90
C TRP A 178 -3.37 -3.70 -14.47
N TYR A 179 -4.28 -2.84 -14.06
CA TYR A 179 -4.95 -2.93 -12.76
C TYR A 179 -6.43 -3.24 -12.95
N ARG A 180 -6.98 -4.03 -12.04
CA ARG A 180 -8.42 -4.15 -11.85
C ARG A 180 -8.81 -3.22 -10.72
N ILE A 181 -9.76 -2.32 -11.00
CA ILE A 181 -10.25 -1.37 -9.99
C ILE A 181 -11.50 -1.99 -9.38
N VAL A 182 -11.38 -2.42 -8.14
CA VAL A 182 -12.36 -3.23 -7.43
C VAL A 182 -13.02 -2.40 -6.35
N PRO A 183 -14.37 -2.30 -6.30
CA PRO A 183 -15.07 -1.67 -5.19
C PRO A 183 -14.74 -2.33 -3.85
N GLU A 184 -14.57 -1.50 -2.81
CA GLU A 184 -14.27 -1.97 -1.46
C GLU A 184 -15.30 -3.00 -0.98
N ALA A 185 -16.58 -2.71 -1.20
CA ALA A 185 -17.67 -3.62 -0.82
C ALA A 185 -17.58 -5.00 -1.48
N ASP A 186 -17.19 -5.05 -2.76
CA ASP A 186 -17.10 -6.31 -3.50
C ASP A 186 -15.93 -7.17 -3.02
N LEU A 187 -14.78 -6.53 -2.76
CA LEU A 187 -13.60 -7.24 -2.25
C LEU A 187 -13.86 -7.75 -0.84
N GLU A 188 -14.37 -6.91 0.05
CA GLU A 188 -14.62 -7.28 1.45
C GLU A 188 -15.73 -8.33 1.60
N ALA A 189 -16.73 -8.34 0.71
CA ALA A 189 -17.72 -9.41 0.69
C ALA A 189 -17.20 -10.71 0.08
N GLY A 190 -16.25 -10.62 -0.88
CA GLY A 190 -15.75 -11.77 -1.62
C GLY A 190 -14.53 -12.45 -1.02
N VAL A 191 -13.72 -11.72 -0.24
CA VAL A 191 -12.48 -12.23 0.35
C VAL A 191 -12.66 -12.49 1.84
N ALA A 192 -12.55 -13.75 2.24
CA ALA A 192 -12.69 -14.12 3.64
C ALA A 192 -11.52 -13.60 4.49
N GLY A 193 -11.83 -13.10 5.69
CA GLY A 193 -10.84 -12.69 6.68
C GLY A 193 -10.25 -11.30 6.48
N VAL A 194 -10.85 -10.45 5.65
CA VAL A 194 -10.47 -9.03 5.57
C VAL A 194 -10.71 -8.34 6.91
N GLN A 195 -9.68 -7.63 7.40
CA GLN A 195 -9.74 -6.89 8.66
C GLN A 195 -9.63 -5.40 8.39
N ARG A 196 -10.56 -4.63 8.93
CA ARG A 196 -10.53 -3.16 8.94
C ARG A 196 -9.80 -2.70 10.20
N VAL A 197 -8.52 -2.32 10.07
CA VAL A 197 -7.74 -1.77 11.17
C VAL A 197 -8.06 -0.29 11.38
N GLY A 198 -8.26 0.44 10.27
CA GLY A 198 -8.53 1.86 10.29
C GLY A 198 -7.26 2.70 10.36
N SER A 199 -7.34 3.86 11.04
CA SER A 199 -6.19 4.75 11.20
C SER A 199 -5.15 4.15 12.14
N ILE A 200 -3.89 4.12 11.69
CA ILE A 200 -2.75 3.64 12.48
C ILE A 200 -1.72 4.75 12.75
N PHE A 201 -1.71 5.83 11.96
CA PHE A 201 -0.70 6.88 12.09
C PHE A 201 -0.75 7.58 13.45
N ALA A 202 -1.94 7.79 14.00
CA ALA A 202 -2.10 8.40 15.33
C ALA A 202 -1.41 7.59 16.45
N HIS A 203 -1.29 6.26 16.30
CA HIS A 203 -0.65 5.37 17.27
C HIS A 203 0.88 5.37 17.19
N VAL A 204 1.47 5.89 16.11
CA VAL A 204 2.94 5.91 15.92
C VAL A 204 3.55 7.29 16.14
N ARG A 205 2.72 8.33 16.17
CA ARG A 205 3.13 9.72 16.41
C ARG A 205 3.28 10.06 17.90
N ALA A 206 2.81 9.19 18.78
CA ALA A 206 2.78 9.40 20.23
C ALA A 206 4.14 9.09 20.89
#